data_1a1fbd885aafdd4c6ebf84507cc73d98
#
_entry.id   1a1fbd885aafdd4c6ebf84507cc73d98
#
_cell.length_a   1.000
_cell.length_b   1.000
_cell.length_c   1.000
_cell.angle_alpha   90.00
_cell.angle_beta   90.00
_cell.angle_gamma   90.00
#
_symmetry.space_group_name_H-M   'P 1'
#
loop_
_entity.id
_entity.type
_entity.pdbx_description
1 polymer ?
#
loop_
_entity_poly.entity_id
_entity_poly.type
_entity_poly.pdbx_seq_one_letter_code
_entity_poly.pdbx_strand_id
1 'polypeptide(L)'
;MKTVKQVLENKGYQTHSVAPGATVYEALQKMAREGIGALAVLEGEELVGIVSERDYARKVILTGRDSRETLVRDIMTENVICVSSELRVDATMSIMTEKCVRHLVIRDDEKINGLISIGDVVKAIIDDQQFTIEQLEHYISGHG
;
A
#
# COMPACT_ATOMS: atom_id res chain seq x y z
N MET A 1 -2.68 14.15 14.19
CA MET A 1 -2.78 13.30 12.98
C MET A 1 -1.67 12.25 13.01
N LYS A 2 -2.02 11.00 12.75
CA LYS A 2 -1.07 9.91 12.71
C LYS A 2 -0.06 10.07 11.58
N THR A 3 1.12 9.50 11.79
CA THR A 3 2.14 9.35 10.76
C THR A 3 2.04 7.95 10.13
N VAL A 4 2.68 7.78 9.00
CA VAL A 4 2.79 6.47 8.33
C VAL A 4 3.43 5.45 9.28
N LYS A 5 4.43 5.87 10.06
CA LYS A 5 5.08 5.00 11.05
C LYS A 5 4.08 4.41 12.03
N GLN A 6 3.16 5.21 12.54
CA GLN A 6 2.13 4.75 13.47
C GLN A 6 1.15 3.77 12.78
N VAL A 7 0.84 3.98 11.51
CA VAL A 7 0.04 3.03 10.73
C VAL A 7 0.77 1.69 10.62
N LEU A 8 2.08 1.72 10.33
CA LEU A 8 2.89 0.51 10.22
C LEU A 8 3.05 -0.21 11.54
N GLU A 9 3.11 0.50 12.66
CA GLU A 9 3.17 -0.10 14.00
C GLU A 9 1.93 -0.96 14.28
N ASN A 10 0.77 -0.55 13.79
CA ASN A 10 -0.47 -1.32 13.92
C ASN A 10 -0.61 -2.42 12.86
N LYS A 11 -0.23 -2.13 11.63
CA LYS A 11 -0.34 -3.04 10.51
C LYS A 11 0.77 -4.09 10.50
N GLY A 12 1.96 -3.71 10.93
CA GLY A 12 3.18 -4.50 10.84
C GLY A 12 4.12 -3.97 9.76
N TYR A 13 5.40 -4.23 9.93
CA TYR A 13 6.46 -3.75 9.04
C TYR A 13 6.76 -4.72 7.90
N GLN A 14 6.05 -5.84 7.84
CA GLN A 14 6.30 -6.85 6.82
C GLN A 14 5.91 -6.31 5.44
N THR A 15 6.84 -6.37 4.50
CA THR A 15 6.59 -6.01 3.11
C THR A 15 6.39 -7.30 2.32
N HIS A 16 5.19 -7.51 1.82
CA HIS A 16 4.91 -8.63 0.95
C HIS A 16 5.40 -8.31 -0.45
N SER A 17 6.18 -9.21 -1.02
CA SER A 17 6.85 -8.98 -2.30
C SER A 17 6.82 -10.21 -3.19
N VAL A 18 7.17 -9.99 -4.44
CA VAL A 18 7.29 -11.01 -5.47
C VAL A 18 8.46 -10.64 -6.38
N ALA A 19 9.10 -11.64 -6.98
CA ALA A 19 10.17 -11.41 -7.95
C ALA A 19 9.60 -11.00 -9.31
N PRO A 20 10.33 -10.21 -10.10
CA PRO A 20 9.86 -9.82 -11.44
C PRO A 20 9.71 -11.00 -12.41
N GLY A 21 10.43 -12.09 -12.19
CA GLY A 21 10.34 -13.31 -12.98
C GLY A 21 9.23 -14.27 -12.56
N ALA A 22 8.51 -13.98 -11.46
CA ALA A 22 7.36 -14.77 -11.06
C ALA A 22 6.20 -14.53 -12.05
N THR A 23 5.28 -15.50 -12.11
CA THR A 23 4.08 -15.33 -12.94
C THR A 23 3.08 -14.42 -12.22
N VAL A 24 2.23 -13.78 -12.99
CA VAL A 24 1.12 -13.00 -12.44
C VAL A 24 0.22 -13.88 -11.58
N TYR A 25 0.03 -15.14 -12.00
CA TYR A 25 -0.76 -16.11 -11.23
C TYR A 25 -0.20 -16.32 -9.82
N GLU A 26 1.13 -16.51 -9.71
CA GLU A 26 1.79 -16.62 -8.41
C GLU A 26 1.61 -15.38 -7.54
N ALA A 27 1.68 -14.20 -8.17
CA ALA A 27 1.45 -12.94 -7.48
C ALA A 27 0.00 -12.84 -6.94
N LEU A 28 -0.98 -13.24 -7.77
CA LEU A 28 -2.39 -13.24 -7.36
C LEU A 28 -2.65 -14.23 -6.23
N GLN A 29 -2.02 -15.41 -6.27
CA GLN A 29 -2.13 -16.38 -5.18
C GLN A 29 -1.62 -15.79 -3.87
N LYS A 30 -0.50 -15.09 -3.92
CA LYS A 30 0.07 -14.46 -2.73
C LYS A 30 -0.82 -13.33 -2.21
N MET A 31 -1.35 -12.49 -3.09
CA MET A 31 -2.30 -11.45 -2.72
C MET A 31 -3.54 -12.04 -2.02
N ALA A 32 -4.09 -13.10 -2.56
CA ALA A 32 -5.26 -13.77 -1.99
C ALA A 32 -4.94 -14.38 -0.62
N ARG A 33 -3.80 -15.05 -0.48
CA ARG A 33 -3.39 -15.67 0.77
C ARG A 33 -3.17 -14.63 1.87
N GLU A 34 -2.55 -13.51 1.54
CA GLU A 34 -2.22 -12.47 2.51
C GLU A 34 -3.35 -11.43 2.68
N GLY A 35 -4.40 -11.51 1.87
CA GLY A 35 -5.52 -10.56 1.96
C GLY A 35 -5.14 -9.14 1.56
N ILE A 36 -4.28 -8.97 0.57
CA ILE A 36 -3.78 -7.67 0.11
C ILE A 36 -3.98 -7.51 -1.39
N GLY A 37 -4.03 -6.28 -1.86
CA GLY A 37 -4.30 -5.96 -3.26
C GLY A 37 -3.09 -5.57 -4.09
N ALA A 38 -1.90 -5.57 -3.51
CA ALA A 38 -0.66 -5.21 -4.20
C ALA A 38 0.55 -5.84 -3.54
N LEU A 39 1.60 -6.03 -4.33
CA LEU A 39 2.89 -6.54 -3.87
C LEU A 39 4.01 -5.63 -4.37
N ALA A 40 5.02 -5.43 -3.55
CA ALA A 40 6.27 -4.86 -4.03
C ALA A 40 6.96 -5.87 -4.95
N VAL A 41 7.56 -5.40 -6.02
CA VAL A 41 8.35 -6.26 -6.90
C VAL A 41 9.81 -6.01 -6.59
N LEU A 42 10.48 -7.02 -6.05
CA LEU A 42 11.86 -6.92 -5.62
C LEU A 42 12.75 -7.86 -6.44
N GLU A 43 13.87 -7.33 -6.90
CA GLU A 43 14.95 -8.11 -7.49
C GLU A 43 16.08 -8.12 -6.47
N GLY A 44 16.20 -9.21 -5.70
CA GLY A 44 17.02 -9.21 -4.50
C GLY A 44 16.43 -8.24 -3.48
N GLU A 45 17.19 -7.24 -3.08
CA GLU A 45 16.74 -6.20 -2.17
C GLU A 45 16.32 -4.92 -2.89
N GLU A 46 16.45 -4.90 -4.21
CA GLU A 46 16.13 -3.72 -5.01
C GLU A 46 14.66 -3.69 -5.40
N LEU A 47 14.01 -2.57 -5.13
CA LEU A 47 12.64 -2.33 -5.55
C LEU A 47 12.64 -1.98 -7.03
N VAL A 48 12.01 -2.81 -7.85
CA VAL A 48 11.93 -2.60 -9.30
C VAL A 48 10.54 -2.27 -9.78
N GLY A 49 9.52 -2.46 -8.95
CA GLY A 49 8.16 -2.15 -9.35
C GLY A 49 7.15 -2.44 -8.26
N ILE A 50 5.90 -2.25 -8.61
CA ILE A 50 4.74 -2.64 -7.81
C ILE A 50 3.73 -3.30 -8.75
N VAL A 51 3.10 -4.37 -8.29
CA VAL A 51 2.05 -5.07 -9.03
C VAL A 51 0.80 -5.16 -8.19
N SER A 52 -0.37 -4.93 -8.80
CA SER A 52 -1.64 -4.92 -8.11
C SER A 52 -2.70 -5.74 -8.84
N GLU A 53 -3.79 -6.03 -8.13
CA GLU A 53 -4.97 -6.67 -8.73
C GLU A 53 -5.53 -5.82 -9.88
N ARG A 54 -5.40 -4.50 -9.78
CA ARG A 54 -5.82 -3.59 -10.84
C ARG A 54 -4.96 -3.77 -12.10
N ASP A 55 -3.64 -3.97 -11.94
CA ASP A 55 -2.76 -4.28 -13.06
C ASP A 55 -3.19 -5.56 -13.74
N TYR A 56 -3.52 -6.60 -12.96
CA TYR A 56 -4.03 -7.85 -13.48
C TYR A 56 -5.30 -7.64 -14.31
N ALA A 57 -6.26 -6.91 -13.75
CA ALA A 57 -7.54 -6.68 -14.44
C ALA A 57 -7.34 -5.93 -15.76
N ARG A 58 -6.51 -4.91 -15.77
CA ARG A 58 -6.33 -4.04 -16.92
C ARG A 58 -5.35 -4.55 -17.97
N LYS A 59 -4.31 -5.25 -17.53
CA LYS A 59 -3.17 -5.61 -18.40
C LYS A 59 -3.11 -7.10 -18.73
N VAL A 60 -3.88 -7.92 -18.07
CA VAL A 60 -3.91 -9.36 -18.30
C VAL A 60 -5.28 -9.81 -18.75
N ILE A 61 -6.28 -9.82 -17.85
CA ILE A 61 -7.59 -10.41 -18.19
C ILE A 61 -8.31 -9.63 -19.32
N LEU A 62 -8.29 -8.30 -19.26
CA LEU A 62 -8.96 -7.48 -20.28
C LEU A 62 -8.22 -7.45 -21.63
N THR A 63 -6.95 -7.85 -21.66
CA THR A 63 -6.16 -7.93 -22.89
C THR A 63 -6.10 -9.35 -23.47
N GLY A 64 -6.79 -10.30 -22.84
CA GLY A 64 -6.80 -11.68 -23.29
C GLY A 64 -5.56 -12.47 -22.97
N ARG A 65 -4.70 -11.97 -22.07
CA ARG A 65 -3.49 -12.68 -21.64
C ARG A 65 -3.82 -13.68 -20.54
N ASP A 66 -2.97 -14.69 -20.40
CA ASP A 66 -3.12 -15.72 -19.36
C ASP A 66 -2.18 -15.37 -18.19
N SER A 67 -2.73 -15.35 -16.98
CA SER A 67 -1.96 -15.03 -15.77
C SER A 67 -0.85 -16.05 -15.49
N ARG A 68 -1.02 -17.29 -15.94
CA ARG A 68 -0.01 -18.35 -15.76
C ARG A 68 1.16 -18.23 -16.73
N GLU A 69 0.98 -17.51 -17.83
CA GLU A 69 1.99 -17.33 -18.86
C GLU A 69 2.54 -15.91 -18.93
N THR A 70 2.02 -15.01 -18.11
CA THR A 70 2.47 -13.62 -18.05
C THR A 70 3.34 -13.41 -16.83
N LEU A 71 4.49 -12.79 -17.02
CA LEU A 71 5.40 -12.49 -15.90
C LEU A 71 5.04 -11.17 -15.24
N VAL A 72 5.31 -11.07 -13.96
CA VAL A 72 5.08 -9.86 -13.17
C VAL A 72 5.75 -8.65 -13.82
N ARG A 73 7.00 -8.81 -14.30
CA ARG A 73 7.74 -7.71 -14.95
C ARG A 73 7.04 -7.12 -16.17
N ASP A 74 6.16 -7.90 -16.82
CA ASP A 74 5.47 -7.44 -18.03
C ASP A 74 4.28 -6.54 -17.73
N ILE A 75 3.80 -6.52 -16.49
CA ILE A 75 2.62 -5.73 -16.10
C ILE A 75 2.86 -4.78 -14.93
N MET A 76 3.95 -4.93 -14.18
CA MET A 76 4.24 -4.09 -13.04
C MET A 76 4.38 -2.62 -13.42
N THR A 77 4.11 -1.75 -12.47
CA THR A 77 4.40 -0.33 -12.58
C THR A 77 5.82 -0.10 -12.09
N GLU A 78 6.67 0.48 -12.94
CA GLU A 78 8.09 0.69 -12.61
C GLU A 78 8.34 1.99 -11.84
N ASN A 79 7.53 3.01 -12.07
CA ASN A 79 7.65 4.29 -11.38
C ASN A 79 6.94 4.22 -10.03
N VAL A 80 7.54 3.50 -9.08
CA VAL A 80 6.95 3.31 -7.76
C VAL A 80 7.08 4.59 -6.94
N ILE A 81 5.98 5.02 -6.34
CA ILE A 81 5.99 6.18 -5.47
C ILE A 81 6.33 5.71 -4.06
N CYS A 82 7.44 6.21 -3.55
CA CYS A 82 7.92 5.91 -2.21
C CYS A 82 7.77 7.14 -1.32
N VAL A 83 7.42 6.91 -0.07
CA VAL A 83 7.31 7.97 0.93
C VAL A 83 8.03 7.53 2.21
N SER A 84 8.43 8.52 3.02
CA SER A 84 9.03 8.26 4.33
C SER A 84 7.97 7.87 5.35
N SER A 85 8.34 7.04 6.32
CA SER A 85 7.48 6.69 7.45
C SER A 85 7.17 7.89 8.35
N GLU A 86 7.91 8.97 8.25
CA GLU A 86 7.68 10.18 9.02
C GLU A 86 6.56 11.05 8.45
N LEU A 87 6.10 10.75 7.23
CA LEU A 87 5.04 11.50 6.58
C LEU A 87 3.72 11.31 7.33
N ARG A 88 2.91 12.37 7.40
CA ARG A 88 1.57 12.32 7.99
C ARG A 88 0.60 11.62 7.04
N VAL A 89 -0.39 10.95 7.60
CA VAL A 89 -1.38 10.21 6.78
C VAL A 89 -2.21 11.13 5.87
N ASP A 90 -2.48 12.36 6.29
CA ASP A 90 -3.19 13.31 5.43
C ASP A 90 -2.36 13.67 4.19
N ALA A 91 -1.04 13.79 4.34
CA ALA A 91 -0.14 14.02 3.21
C ALA A 91 -0.09 12.81 2.27
N THR A 92 -0.15 11.57 2.81
CA THR A 92 -0.22 10.37 1.96
C THR A 92 -1.50 10.33 1.15
N MET A 93 -2.62 10.72 1.74
CA MET A 93 -3.89 10.81 1.04
C MET A 93 -3.80 11.80 -0.14
N SER A 94 -3.18 12.94 0.08
CA SER A 94 -2.97 13.94 -0.97
C SER A 94 -2.13 13.39 -2.12
N ILE A 95 -1.06 12.66 -1.80
CA ILE A 95 -0.20 12.04 -2.81
C ILE A 95 -0.97 10.98 -3.62
N MET A 96 -1.72 10.12 -2.94
CA MET A 96 -2.53 9.10 -3.61
C MET A 96 -3.56 9.72 -4.54
N THR A 97 -4.21 10.78 -4.10
CA THR A 97 -5.21 11.49 -4.89
C THR A 97 -4.57 12.17 -6.10
N GLU A 98 -3.49 12.91 -5.89
CA GLU A 98 -2.80 13.63 -6.96
C GLU A 98 -2.21 12.69 -8.01
N LYS A 99 -1.58 11.61 -7.57
CA LYS A 99 -0.93 10.64 -8.46
C LYS A 99 -1.87 9.54 -8.96
N CYS A 100 -3.11 9.50 -8.48
CA CYS A 100 -4.10 8.48 -8.84
C CYS A 100 -3.60 7.07 -8.56
N VAL A 101 -2.94 6.87 -7.42
CA VAL A 101 -2.45 5.58 -6.97
C VAL A 101 -3.13 5.17 -5.68
N ARG A 102 -3.22 3.86 -5.44
CA ARG A 102 -3.89 3.30 -4.26
C ARG A 102 -2.93 2.65 -3.28
N HIS A 103 -1.66 2.61 -3.60
CA HIS A 103 -0.60 2.01 -2.79
C HIS A 103 0.64 2.87 -2.84
N LEU A 104 1.32 2.97 -1.72
CA LEU A 104 2.62 3.65 -1.62
C LEU A 104 3.59 2.71 -0.92
N VAL A 105 4.83 2.69 -1.41
CA VAL A 105 5.91 1.96 -0.75
C VAL A 105 6.53 2.88 0.29
N ILE A 106 6.77 2.35 1.47
CA ILE A 106 7.41 3.10 2.55
C ILE A 106 8.91 2.79 2.51
N ARG A 107 9.68 3.83 2.28
CA ARG A 107 11.13 3.72 2.21
C ARG A 107 11.75 4.74 3.15
N ASP A 108 12.56 4.27 4.08
CA ASP A 108 13.35 5.12 4.97
C ASP A 108 14.81 4.84 4.66
N ASP A 109 15.55 5.88 4.30
CA ASP A 109 16.89 5.75 3.74
C ASP A 109 16.83 4.86 2.49
N GLU A 110 17.56 3.78 2.43
CA GLU A 110 17.53 2.85 1.30
C GLU A 110 16.74 1.57 1.62
N LYS A 111 16.09 1.55 2.78
CA LYS A 111 15.37 0.36 3.24
C LYS A 111 13.88 0.48 3.02
N ILE A 112 13.29 -0.58 2.48
CA ILE A 112 11.83 -0.67 2.32
C ILE A 112 11.24 -1.18 3.63
N ASN A 113 10.36 -0.37 4.23
CA ASN A 113 9.77 -0.65 5.52
C ASN A 113 8.29 -1.05 5.46
N GLY A 114 7.70 -1.10 4.29
CA GLY A 114 6.32 -1.53 4.17
C GLY A 114 5.64 -1.02 2.93
N LEU A 115 4.38 -1.39 2.84
CA LEU A 115 3.47 -0.98 1.76
C LEU A 115 2.16 -0.58 2.42
N ILE A 116 1.66 0.60 2.12
CA ILE A 116 0.35 1.04 2.62
C ILE A 116 -0.63 1.19 1.48
N SER A 117 -1.89 0.83 1.76
CA SER A 117 -2.99 0.98 0.82
C SER A 117 -3.82 2.22 1.17
N ILE A 118 -4.66 2.64 0.22
CA ILE A 118 -5.63 3.70 0.49
C ILE A 118 -6.56 3.31 1.66
N GLY A 119 -6.90 2.02 1.79
CA GLY A 119 -7.68 1.53 2.92
C GLY A 119 -7.01 1.76 4.26
N ASP A 120 -5.70 1.52 4.34
CA ASP A 120 -4.92 1.78 5.56
C ASP A 120 -4.96 3.25 5.94
N VAL A 121 -4.83 4.13 4.95
CA VAL A 121 -4.83 5.58 5.15
C VAL A 121 -6.21 6.08 5.59
N VAL A 122 -7.27 5.63 4.92
CA VAL A 122 -8.65 5.99 5.27
C VAL A 122 -8.97 5.55 6.69
N LYS A 123 -8.61 4.33 7.06
CA LYS A 123 -8.82 3.81 8.42
C LYS A 123 -8.12 4.68 9.46
N ALA A 124 -6.86 5.06 9.19
CA ALA A 124 -6.10 5.89 10.12
C ALA A 124 -6.74 7.28 10.30
N ILE A 125 -7.26 7.87 9.23
CA ILE A 125 -7.95 9.16 9.28
C ILE A 125 -9.24 9.05 10.08
N ILE A 126 -10.02 8.00 9.85
CA ILE A 126 -11.26 7.75 10.58
C ILE A 126 -10.99 7.56 12.08
N ASP A 127 -9.97 6.78 12.43
CA ASP A 127 -9.59 6.57 13.83
C ASP A 127 -9.19 7.87 14.50
N ASP A 128 -8.45 8.74 13.82
CA ASP A 128 -8.07 10.06 14.35
C ASP A 128 -9.29 10.96 14.55
N GLN A 129 -10.22 10.97 13.61
CA GLN A 129 -11.44 11.75 13.72
C GLN A 129 -12.32 11.24 14.86
N GLN A 130 -12.43 9.93 15.02
CA GLN A 130 -13.21 9.33 16.11
C GLN A 130 -12.62 9.68 17.46
N PHE A 131 -11.31 9.62 17.60
CA PHE A 131 -10.62 10.04 18.82
C PHE A 131 -10.92 11.50 19.16
N THR A 132 -10.85 12.39 18.17
CA THR A 132 -11.14 13.81 18.34
C THR A 132 -12.58 14.03 18.79
N ILE A 133 -13.54 13.34 18.19
CA ILE A 133 -14.94 13.41 18.55
C ILE A 133 -15.15 12.98 20.00
N GLU A 134 -14.57 11.88 20.42
CA GLU A 134 -14.66 11.38 21.79
C GLU A 134 -14.06 12.38 22.80
N GLN A 135 -12.96 13.01 22.47
CA GLN A 135 -12.38 14.05 23.31
C GLN A 135 -13.29 15.25 23.47
N LEU A 136 -13.92 15.70 22.39
CA LEU A 136 -14.86 16.82 22.40
C LEU A 136 -16.13 16.48 23.18
N GLU A 137 -16.66 15.28 23.01
CA GLU A 137 -17.83 14.82 23.78
C GLU A 137 -17.55 14.78 25.27
N HIS A 138 -16.37 14.28 25.65
CA HIS A 138 -15.94 14.24 27.03
C HIS A 138 -15.86 15.66 27.64
N TYR A 139 -15.28 16.59 26.88
CA TYR A 139 -15.18 17.99 27.30
C TYR A 139 -16.56 18.64 27.48
N ILE A 140 -17.46 18.44 26.52
CA ILE A 140 -18.80 19.02 26.52
C ILE A 140 -19.66 18.45 27.64
N SER A 141 -19.45 17.17 28.02
CA SER A 141 -20.23 16.53 29.09
C SER A 141 -19.92 17.06 30.49
N GLY A 142 -19.04 18.02 30.62
CA GLY A 142 -18.74 18.68 31.88
C GLY A 142 -17.77 17.94 32.80
N HIS A 143 -17.02 17.01 32.26
CA HIS A 143 -16.02 16.26 32.99
C HIS A 143 -14.62 16.87 32.88
N GLY A 144 -14.54 17.92 32.14
CA GLY A 144 -13.29 18.61 31.94
C GLY A 144 -13.07 19.74 32.89
#